data_c0afdf7f0666ad4d4f09a616e70130d8
#
_entry.id   c0afdf7f0666ad4d4f09a616e70130d8
#
_cell.length_a   1.000
_cell.length_b   1.000
_cell.length_c   1.000
_cell.angle_alpha   90.00
_cell.angle_beta   90.00
_cell.angle_gamma   90.00
#
_symmetry.space_group_name_H-M   'P 1'
#
loop_
_entity.id
_entity.type
_entity.pdbx_description
1 polymer ?
#
loop_
_entity_poly.entity_id
_entity_poly.type
_entity_poly.pdbx_seq_one_letter_code
_entity_poly.pdbx_strand_id
1 'polypeptide(L)'
;MNRKVLALLVPALLVAGAANAAEVYNKNGNKLDLYGKVDGLRYFSDNAGDDGDKSYARIGFKGETQINDMLTGYGQWEYNMQASGTEGNRDTSWTRLGFAGLKFGEYGSFDYGRNYGVIYDVEAWTDVLPEFGGDSYTQTDVYMLQRANGLATYRNTDFFGLVEGWNFALQYQGNNESGNNGFGQEGSGNGTNRGIDKENGDGFGLSTSYDFDFGLSLGAAYSSSDRTDAQVGNGYGDGHRYYGNNDAGGETAEAWTVGVKYDAYNVYLVAMYSETRNMTSYGDSDYHSADGKLGGGGIANKTQNFEVVAQYQFDFGLRPSIAYLQSKGKDLGGQDMDSRGNYRYTDKDLVKYVDVGMTYYFNKNMSTYVDYKINLLDEDDDFYANNGIATDDIVGVGLVYQF
;
A
#
# COMPACT_ATOMS: atom_id res chain seq x y z
N MET A 1 17.25 2.86 33.22
CA MET A 1 17.37 3.11 31.78
C MET A 1 15.98 3.49 31.31
N ASN A 2 15.79 4.72 30.88
CA ASN A 2 14.45 5.30 30.70
C ASN A 2 13.69 4.61 29.56
N ARG A 3 12.57 3.97 29.88
CA ARG A 3 11.63 3.28 28.98
C ARG A 3 10.88 4.18 27.98
N LYS A 4 11.14 5.51 28.01
CA LYS A 4 10.49 6.51 27.14
C LYS A 4 10.96 6.50 25.66
N VAL A 5 11.85 5.60 25.28
CA VAL A 5 12.39 5.51 23.90
C VAL A 5 11.61 4.48 23.04
N LEU A 6 10.82 3.57 23.65
CA LEU A 6 10.09 2.53 22.88
C LEU A 6 8.75 3.00 22.27
N ALA A 7 8.10 4.00 22.86
CA ALA A 7 6.79 4.50 22.38
C ALA A 7 6.86 5.31 21.07
N LEU A 8 8.04 5.64 20.59
CA LEU A 8 8.27 6.31 19.29
C LEU A 8 8.36 5.32 18.10
N LEU A 9 8.17 4.02 18.34
CA LEU A 9 8.47 2.96 17.36
C LEU A 9 7.26 2.43 16.56
N VAL A 10 6.03 2.82 16.86
CA VAL A 10 4.86 2.32 16.12
C VAL A 10 4.71 2.96 14.73
N PRO A 11 5.07 4.23 14.49
CA PRO A 11 5.27 4.70 13.12
C PRO A 11 6.62 4.29 12.51
N ALA A 12 7.54 3.74 13.27
CA ALA A 12 8.91 3.47 12.84
C ALA A 12 9.06 2.16 12.06
N LEU A 13 8.09 1.24 12.09
CA LEU A 13 8.08 0.07 11.21
C LEU A 13 7.61 0.40 9.78
N LEU A 14 6.85 1.48 9.59
CA LEU A 14 6.63 2.09 8.27
C LEU A 14 7.91 2.71 7.68
N VAL A 15 9.00 2.64 8.41
CA VAL A 15 10.27 3.27 8.08
C VAL A 15 11.41 2.29 8.34
N ALA A 16 11.41 1.15 7.64
CA ALA A 16 12.66 0.39 7.49
C ALA A 16 13.80 1.25 6.86
N GLY A 17 13.44 2.41 6.27
CA GLY A 17 14.39 3.41 5.78
C GLY A 17 14.75 4.54 6.77
N ALA A 18 13.99 4.78 7.85
CA ALA A 18 14.28 5.93 8.72
C ALA A 18 15.18 5.62 9.92
N ALA A 19 15.41 4.34 10.22
CA ALA A 19 16.39 3.97 11.27
C ALA A 19 17.83 4.36 10.91
N ASN A 20 18.10 4.74 9.66
CA ASN A 20 19.42 5.11 9.16
C ASN A 20 19.50 6.54 8.61
N ALA A 21 18.48 7.39 8.84
CA ALA A 21 18.50 8.76 8.37
C ALA A 21 19.75 9.51 8.87
N ALA A 22 20.47 10.12 7.95
CA ALA A 22 21.60 10.97 8.30
C ALA A 22 21.06 12.33 8.80
N GLU A 23 21.37 12.67 10.06
CA GLU A 23 21.09 14.01 10.57
C GLU A 23 21.96 15.03 9.82
N VAL A 24 21.32 15.84 8.98
CA VAL A 24 21.98 16.90 8.19
C VAL A 24 22.09 18.18 8.99
N TYR A 25 21.07 18.45 9.81
CA TYR A 25 20.98 19.67 10.59
C TYR A 25 20.20 19.43 11.87
N ASN A 26 20.71 19.92 13.00
CA ASN A 26 20.00 19.90 14.29
C ASN A 26 20.49 21.06 15.15
N LYS A 27 19.78 22.19 15.10
CA LYS A 27 20.13 23.38 15.86
C LYS A 27 18.94 24.29 16.11
N ASN A 28 18.88 24.86 17.31
CA ASN A 28 17.88 25.86 17.70
C ASN A 28 16.43 25.33 17.54
N GLY A 29 16.18 24.08 17.92
CA GLY A 29 14.85 23.46 17.81
C GLY A 29 14.44 23.08 16.39
N ASN A 30 15.36 23.17 15.41
CA ASN A 30 15.12 22.73 14.05
C ASN A 30 15.97 21.49 13.73
N LYS A 31 15.35 20.49 13.11
CA LYS A 31 16.00 19.25 12.72
C LYS A 31 15.67 18.92 11.26
N LEU A 32 16.66 18.45 10.52
CA LEU A 32 16.52 17.92 9.17
C LEU A 32 17.31 16.63 9.03
N ASP A 33 16.60 15.55 8.74
CA ASP A 33 17.16 14.24 8.45
C ASP A 33 17.01 13.92 6.96
N LEU A 34 18.07 13.44 6.34
CA LEU A 34 18.08 12.89 4.99
C LEU A 34 18.13 11.37 5.06
N TYR A 35 17.29 10.69 4.29
CA TYR A 35 17.29 9.24 4.19
C TYR A 35 17.07 8.78 2.75
N GLY A 36 17.43 7.54 2.49
CA GLY A 36 17.21 6.97 1.18
C GLY A 36 17.81 5.59 1.00
N LYS A 37 17.58 5.02 -0.16
CA LYS A 37 18.21 3.76 -0.57
C LYS A 37 18.46 3.72 -2.06
N VAL A 38 19.45 2.93 -2.45
CA VAL A 38 19.66 2.43 -3.81
C VAL A 38 19.52 0.91 -3.74
N ASP A 39 18.67 0.38 -4.59
CA ASP A 39 18.39 -1.05 -4.68
C ASP A 39 18.76 -1.52 -6.09
N GLY A 40 19.82 -2.30 -6.20
CA GLY A 40 20.19 -2.99 -7.43
C GLY A 40 19.41 -4.30 -7.47
N LEU A 41 18.29 -4.33 -8.20
CA LEU A 41 17.26 -5.37 -8.16
C LEU A 41 17.07 -6.03 -9.50
N ARG A 42 17.07 -7.37 -9.53
CA ARG A 42 16.75 -8.18 -10.70
C ARG A 42 15.66 -9.18 -10.37
N TYR A 43 14.63 -9.25 -11.24
CA TYR A 43 13.64 -10.32 -11.23
C TYR A 43 13.98 -11.36 -12.30
N PHE A 44 13.67 -12.62 -11.96
CA PHE A 44 13.70 -13.77 -12.85
C PHE A 44 12.31 -14.39 -12.85
N SER A 45 11.67 -14.45 -14.02
CA SER A 45 10.33 -15.00 -14.21
C SER A 45 10.18 -15.48 -15.65
N ASP A 46 9.33 -16.47 -15.88
CA ASP A 46 8.92 -16.87 -17.22
C ASP A 46 7.95 -15.83 -17.84
N ASN A 47 7.29 -15.02 -17.01
CA ASN A 47 6.52 -13.87 -17.47
C ASN A 47 7.46 -12.73 -17.92
N ALA A 48 7.45 -12.43 -19.21
CA ALA A 48 8.28 -11.38 -19.79
C ALA A 48 8.01 -9.96 -19.22
N GLY A 49 6.82 -9.68 -18.67
CA GLY A 49 6.47 -8.41 -18.02
C GLY A 49 7.11 -8.25 -16.64
N ASP A 50 7.32 -9.35 -15.95
CA ASP A 50 7.93 -9.37 -14.62
C ASP A 50 9.45 -9.58 -14.70
N ASP A 51 9.97 -10.33 -15.67
CA ASP A 51 11.42 -10.56 -15.81
C ASP A 51 12.18 -9.26 -16.10
N GLY A 52 13.37 -9.13 -15.54
CA GLY A 52 14.28 -8.05 -15.91
C GLY A 52 14.82 -7.23 -14.73
N ASP A 53 15.50 -6.15 -15.11
CA ASP A 53 16.04 -5.16 -14.18
C ASP A 53 14.90 -4.32 -13.58
N LYS A 54 14.83 -4.29 -12.26
CA LYS A 54 13.85 -3.50 -11.49
C LYS A 54 14.55 -2.49 -10.55
N SER A 55 15.83 -2.22 -10.79
CA SER A 55 16.66 -1.34 -9.95
C SER A 55 16.05 0.04 -9.79
N TYR A 56 16.16 0.62 -8.60
CA TYR A 56 15.66 1.95 -8.29
C TYR A 56 16.46 2.66 -7.20
N ALA A 57 16.28 3.97 -7.11
CA ALA A 57 16.75 4.78 -6.00
C ALA A 57 15.56 5.48 -5.35
N ARG A 58 15.67 5.70 -4.03
CA ARG A 58 14.68 6.45 -3.25
C ARG A 58 15.42 7.46 -2.38
N ILE A 59 14.90 8.67 -2.31
CA ILE A 59 15.42 9.74 -1.45
C ILE A 59 14.27 10.43 -0.75
N GLY A 60 14.47 10.83 0.48
CA GLY A 60 13.51 11.61 1.24
C GLY A 60 14.16 12.42 2.33
N PHE A 61 13.43 13.39 2.84
CA PHE A 61 13.83 14.14 4.02
C PHE A 61 12.66 14.22 5.01
N LYS A 62 13.02 14.34 6.30
CA LYS A 62 12.13 14.65 7.41
C LYS A 62 12.61 15.91 8.08
N GLY A 63 11.72 16.87 8.26
CA GLY A 63 12.01 18.11 8.95
C GLY A 63 11.13 18.28 10.18
N GLU A 64 11.71 18.84 11.26
CA GLU A 64 10.98 19.23 12.45
C GLU A 64 11.44 20.63 12.89
N THR A 65 10.50 21.42 13.41
CA THR A 65 10.77 22.73 13.99
C THR A 65 9.98 22.92 15.28
N GLN A 66 10.68 23.22 16.37
CA GLN A 66 10.03 23.55 17.65
C GLN A 66 9.46 24.95 17.56
N ILE A 67 8.12 25.08 17.65
CA ILE A 67 7.42 26.38 17.61
C ILE A 67 7.31 26.97 19.02
N ASN A 68 6.94 26.12 19.98
CA ASN A 68 6.95 26.43 21.41
C ASN A 68 7.04 25.11 22.22
N ASP A 69 6.96 25.18 23.55
CA ASP A 69 7.16 24.03 24.44
C ASP A 69 6.19 22.85 24.18
N MET A 70 5.02 23.12 23.60
CA MET A 70 3.98 22.12 23.34
C MET A 70 3.72 21.86 21.86
N LEU A 71 4.28 22.69 20.96
CA LEU A 71 3.95 22.65 19.54
C LEU A 71 5.20 22.48 18.70
N THR A 72 5.22 21.42 17.88
CA THR A 72 6.28 21.14 16.90
C THR A 72 5.67 21.02 15.50
N GLY A 73 6.16 21.82 14.56
CA GLY A 73 5.87 21.64 13.15
C GLY A 73 6.73 20.51 12.55
N TYR A 74 6.20 19.72 11.63
CA TYR A 74 6.96 18.70 10.94
C TYR A 74 6.52 18.54 9.49
N GLY A 75 7.38 17.93 8.69
CA GLY A 75 7.05 17.58 7.32
C GLY A 75 7.96 16.49 6.79
N GLN A 76 7.47 15.79 5.78
CA GLN A 76 8.20 14.73 5.09
C GLN A 76 7.93 14.79 3.60
N TRP A 77 8.98 14.54 2.83
CA TRP A 77 8.89 14.30 1.40
C TRP A 77 9.72 13.09 1.03
N GLU A 78 9.19 12.23 0.13
CA GLU A 78 9.86 11.03 -0.37
C GLU A 78 9.61 10.87 -1.87
N TYR A 79 10.68 10.58 -2.60
CA TYR A 79 10.68 10.46 -4.05
C TYR A 79 11.34 9.15 -4.49
N ASN A 80 10.75 8.48 -5.47
CA ASN A 80 11.25 7.25 -6.06
C ASN A 80 11.65 7.48 -7.51
N MET A 81 12.80 6.93 -7.90
CA MET A 81 13.36 7.02 -9.24
C MET A 81 13.73 5.61 -9.70
N GLN A 82 13.16 5.15 -10.81
CA GLN A 82 13.60 3.91 -11.44
C GLN A 82 14.97 4.10 -12.08
N ALA A 83 15.87 3.13 -11.93
CA ALA A 83 17.19 3.11 -12.53
C ALA A 83 17.28 2.14 -13.71
N SER A 84 16.24 1.33 -13.94
CA SER A 84 16.16 0.32 -15.02
C SER A 84 15.73 0.88 -16.37
N GLY A 85 15.23 2.13 -16.42
CA GLY A 85 14.78 2.77 -17.66
C GLY A 85 15.90 3.39 -18.47
N THR A 86 15.62 3.72 -19.75
CA THR A 86 16.56 4.50 -20.58
C THR A 86 16.56 5.97 -20.16
N GLU A 87 17.70 6.67 -20.30
CA GLU A 87 17.84 8.11 -19.96
C GLU A 87 16.82 9.02 -20.69
N GLY A 88 16.29 8.59 -21.83
CA GLY A 88 15.27 9.31 -22.60
C GLY A 88 13.84 9.16 -22.08
N ASN A 89 13.56 8.20 -21.20
CA ASN A 89 12.24 7.99 -20.63
C ASN A 89 12.02 8.92 -19.43
N ARG A 90 10.99 9.79 -19.51
CA ARG A 90 10.72 10.83 -18.52
C ARG A 90 9.76 10.40 -17.41
N ASP A 91 9.03 9.29 -17.57
CA ASP A 91 7.94 8.89 -16.67
C ASP A 91 8.36 7.77 -15.70
N THR A 92 9.59 7.83 -15.20
CA THR A 92 10.19 6.79 -14.35
C THR A 92 10.37 7.22 -12.89
N SER A 93 9.72 8.29 -12.47
CA SER A 93 9.90 8.81 -11.11
C SER A 93 8.65 9.48 -10.58
N TRP A 94 8.42 9.35 -9.26
CA TRP A 94 7.20 9.86 -8.64
C TRP A 94 7.40 10.21 -7.15
N THR A 95 6.57 11.17 -6.67
CA THR A 95 6.44 11.48 -5.25
C THR A 95 5.65 10.37 -4.55
N ARG A 96 6.26 9.75 -3.55
CA ARG A 96 5.63 8.74 -2.69
C ARG A 96 4.90 9.38 -1.52
N LEU A 97 5.57 10.31 -0.82
CA LEU A 97 5.05 11.06 0.32
C LEU A 97 5.30 12.56 0.12
N GLY A 98 4.41 13.38 0.64
CA GLY A 98 4.53 14.83 0.63
C GLY A 98 3.48 15.47 1.52
N PHE A 99 3.80 15.67 2.81
CA PHE A 99 2.86 16.21 3.79
C PHE A 99 3.57 17.09 4.81
N ALA A 100 2.77 17.94 5.47
CA ALA A 100 3.20 18.74 6.61
C ALA A 100 2.18 18.67 7.73
N GLY A 101 2.64 18.85 8.96
CA GLY A 101 1.77 18.68 10.12
C GLY A 101 2.29 19.39 11.39
N LEU A 102 1.51 19.24 12.44
CA LEU A 102 1.76 19.78 13.77
C LEU A 102 1.61 18.66 14.81
N LYS A 103 2.55 18.61 15.77
CA LYS A 103 2.49 17.75 16.97
C LYS A 103 2.17 18.60 18.18
N PHE A 104 1.22 18.16 19.01
CA PHE A 104 0.68 18.88 20.17
C PHE A 104 1.01 18.17 21.49
N GLY A 105 2.28 17.78 21.68
CA GLY A 105 2.69 17.00 22.85
C GLY A 105 1.93 15.66 22.94
N GLU A 106 1.33 15.36 24.09
CA GLU A 106 0.54 14.14 24.32
C GLU A 106 -0.84 14.17 23.64
N TYR A 107 -1.28 15.32 23.15
CA TYR A 107 -2.56 15.46 22.43
C TYR A 107 -2.50 14.96 20.97
N GLY A 108 -1.35 14.42 20.54
CA GLY A 108 -1.20 13.80 19.24
C GLY A 108 -0.68 14.73 18.14
N SER A 109 -0.93 14.35 16.91
CA SER A 109 -0.49 15.10 15.74
C SER A 109 -1.59 15.19 14.68
N PHE A 110 -1.50 16.22 13.87
CA PHE A 110 -2.34 16.41 12.69
C PHE A 110 -1.45 16.71 11.49
N ASP A 111 -1.67 16.03 10.38
CA ASP A 111 -0.99 16.31 9.11
C ASP A 111 -1.96 16.32 7.94
N TYR A 112 -1.50 16.97 6.85
CA TYR A 112 -2.23 17.01 5.59
C TYR A 112 -1.28 16.87 4.40
N GLY A 113 -1.71 16.07 3.42
CA GLY A 113 -1.01 15.91 2.15
C GLY A 113 -1.08 14.51 1.57
N ARG A 114 -0.04 14.13 0.81
CA ARG A 114 0.14 12.77 0.30
C ARG A 114 0.80 11.93 1.38
N ASN A 115 0.05 11.01 1.96
CA ASN A 115 0.48 10.19 3.08
C ASN A 115 -0.12 8.78 2.98
N TYR A 116 0.11 7.94 3.97
CA TYR A 116 -0.52 6.62 4.06
C TYR A 116 -1.95 6.73 4.57
N GLY A 117 -2.84 5.94 3.96
CA GLY A 117 -4.20 5.72 4.43
C GLY A 117 -4.24 4.88 5.70
N VAL A 118 -5.28 5.06 6.52
CA VAL A 118 -5.39 4.38 7.83
C VAL A 118 -5.54 2.85 7.73
N ILE A 119 -5.99 2.32 6.60
CA ILE A 119 -6.05 0.87 6.38
C ILE A 119 -4.64 0.27 6.40
N TYR A 120 -3.65 1.00 5.85
CA TYR A 120 -2.25 0.57 5.85
C TYR A 120 -1.62 0.50 7.25
N ASP A 121 -2.19 1.12 8.27
CA ASP A 121 -1.68 1.03 9.65
C ASP A 121 -1.67 -0.42 10.18
N VAL A 122 -2.54 -1.29 9.66
CA VAL A 122 -2.57 -2.73 9.97
C VAL A 122 -1.87 -3.53 8.88
N GLU A 123 -2.08 -3.20 7.60
CA GLU A 123 -1.45 -3.87 6.46
C GLU A 123 0.07 -3.82 6.49
N ALA A 124 0.64 -2.72 6.94
CA ALA A 124 2.08 -2.56 7.10
C ALA A 124 2.74 -3.64 7.99
N TRP A 125 1.95 -4.38 8.78
CA TRP A 125 2.46 -5.47 9.58
C TRP A 125 2.82 -6.70 8.74
N THR A 126 2.15 -6.91 7.60
CA THR A 126 2.47 -7.99 6.65
C THR A 126 3.36 -7.55 5.49
N ASP A 127 3.44 -6.24 5.20
CA ASP A 127 4.31 -5.64 4.17
C ASP A 127 5.77 -5.50 4.68
N VAL A 128 6.38 -6.65 5.02
CA VAL A 128 7.72 -6.74 5.65
C VAL A 128 8.64 -7.79 5.01
N LEU A 129 8.22 -8.39 3.89
CA LEU A 129 9.03 -9.34 3.14
C LEU A 129 10.22 -8.65 2.47
N PRO A 130 11.24 -9.40 2.02
CA PRO A 130 12.42 -8.78 1.41
C PRO A 130 12.11 -7.92 0.18
N GLU A 131 11.19 -8.39 -0.69
CA GLU A 131 10.78 -7.67 -1.90
C GLU A 131 9.28 -7.72 -2.13
N PHE A 132 8.64 -8.89 -2.04
CA PHE A 132 7.22 -9.06 -2.31
C PHE A 132 6.38 -8.76 -1.06
N GLY A 133 5.08 -9.00 -1.11
CA GLY A 133 4.15 -8.72 -0.01
C GLY A 133 3.41 -7.40 -0.14
N GLY A 134 2.42 -7.19 0.76
CA GLY A 134 1.61 -5.97 0.79
C GLY A 134 0.79 -5.74 -0.49
N ASP A 135 0.51 -6.79 -1.27
CA ASP A 135 -0.11 -6.69 -2.60
C ASP A 135 -1.45 -7.41 -2.71
N SER A 136 -1.98 -7.97 -1.61
CA SER A 136 -3.26 -8.67 -1.66
C SER A 136 -4.43 -7.73 -1.94
N TYR A 137 -4.43 -6.51 -1.37
CA TYR A 137 -5.48 -5.52 -1.58
C TYR A 137 -5.01 -4.06 -1.46
N THR A 138 -3.81 -3.79 -0.95
CA THR A 138 -3.31 -2.43 -0.78
C THR A 138 -2.79 -1.87 -2.10
N GLN A 139 -3.57 -0.99 -2.69
CA GLN A 139 -3.25 -0.33 -3.94
C GLN A 139 -2.99 1.16 -3.72
N THR A 140 -1.89 1.67 -4.29
CA THR A 140 -1.55 3.11 -4.22
C THR A 140 -2.56 3.94 -5.01
N ASP A 141 -2.95 5.08 -4.46
CA ASP A 141 -3.96 6.01 -5.00
C ASP A 141 -5.34 5.38 -5.16
N VAL A 142 -5.65 4.37 -4.36
CA VAL A 142 -6.98 3.77 -4.25
C VAL A 142 -7.49 4.04 -2.84
N TYR A 143 -8.31 5.07 -2.69
CA TYR A 143 -8.89 5.51 -1.42
C TYR A 143 -7.84 5.60 -0.30
N MET A 144 -8.14 5.09 0.90
CA MET A 144 -7.26 5.08 2.08
C MET A 144 -6.55 3.72 2.28
N LEU A 145 -6.34 2.91 1.19
CA LEU A 145 -5.72 1.58 1.31
C LEU A 145 -4.21 1.66 1.53
N GLN A 146 -3.50 2.50 0.76
CA GLN A 146 -2.05 2.67 0.87
C GLN A 146 -1.70 4.17 0.80
N ARG A 147 -0.71 4.58 0.01
CA ARG A 147 -0.39 6.01 -0.19
C ARG A 147 -1.41 6.65 -1.10
N ALA A 148 -1.99 7.75 -0.65
CA ALA A 148 -2.91 8.57 -1.43
C ALA A 148 -2.71 10.06 -1.13
N ASN A 149 -3.23 10.92 -1.97
CA ASN A 149 -3.22 12.36 -1.75
C ASN A 149 -4.53 12.85 -1.11
N GLY A 150 -4.50 14.10 -0.62
CA GLY A 150 -5.68 14.74 -0.01
C GLY A 150 -6.06 14.19 1.36
N LEU A 151 -5.11 13.55 2.07
CA LEU A 151 -5.33 12.96 3.37
C LEU A 151 -5.10 13.98 4.50
N ALA A 152 -6.12 14.20 5.33
CA ALA A 152 -6.04 14.92 6.59
C ALA A 152 -6.08 13.90 7.72
N THR A 153 -5.00 13.75 8.48
CA THR A 153 -4.86 12.67 9.45
C THR A 153 -4.57 13.22 10.84
N TYR A 154 -5.39 12.84 11.81
CA TYR A 154 -5.10 13.00 13.22
C TYR A 154 -4.63 11.66 13.79
N ARG A 155 -3.50 11.66 14.54
CA ARG A 155 -2.94 10.48 15.21
C ARG A 155 -2.68 10.76 16.67
N ASN A 156 -3.00 9.78 17.52
CA ASN A 156 -2.70 9.83 18.95
C ASN A 156 -2.11 8.50 19.41
N THR A 157 -1.11 8.57 20.24
CA THR A 157 -0.46 7.42 20.87
C THR A 157 -0.75 7.42 22.35
N ASP A 158 -0.79 6.22 22.95
CA ASP A 158 -1.04 6.03 24.39
C ASP A 158 -2.34 6.67 24.90
N PHE A 159 -3.33 6.83 23.99
CA PHE A 159 -4.63 7.44 24.29
C PHE A 159 -4.50 8.69 25.17
N PHE A 160 -3.88 9.74 24.60
CA PHE A 160 -3.57 11.01 25.29
C PHE A 160 -2.62 10.86 26.50
N GLY A 161 -1.77 9.83 26.52
CA GLY A 161 -0.92 9.50 27.66
C GLY A 161 -1.64 8.84 28.83
N LEU A 162 -2.92 8.47 28.66
CA LEU A 162 -3.75 7.87 29.72
C LEU A 162 -3.72 6.35 29.72
N VAL A 163 -3.53 5.72 28.54
CA VAL A 163 -3.51 4.26 28.38
C VAL A 163 -2.33 3.89 27.51
N GLU A 164 -1.23 3.45 28.15
CA GLU A 164 -0.02 3.01 27.48
C GLU A 164 -0.32 1.87 26.51
N GLY A 165 0.20 1.97 25.28
CA GLY A 165 0.04 1.00 24.20
C GLY A 165 -1.24 1.14 23.36
N TRP A 166 -2.20 1.98 23.74
CA TRP A 166 -3.40 2.21 22.94
C TRP A 166 -3.22 3.38 21.97
N ASN A 167 -3.17 3.08 20.67
CA ASN A 167 -2.98 4.05 19.60
C ASN A 167 -4.23 4.13 18.72
N PHE A 168 -4.49 5.30 18.14
CA PHE A 168 -5.55 5.44 17.14
C PHE A 168 -5.26 6.56 16.15
N ALA A 169 -5.90 6.47 14.98
CA ALA A 169 -5.92 7.54 14.00
C ALA A 169 -7.34 7.77 13.47
N LEU A 170 -7.61 9.03 13.10
CA LEU A 170 -8.79 9.45 12.37
C LEU A 170 -8.32 10.12 11.08
N GLN A 171 -8.93 9.78 9.95
CA GLN A 171 -8.52 10.31 8.66
C GLN A 171 -9.72 10.73 7.83
N TYR A 172 -9.54 11.83 7.10
CA TYR A 172 -10.44 12.28 6.05
C TYR A 172 -9.66 12.35 4.74
N GLN A 173 -10.25 11.92 3.67
CA GLN A 173 -9.75 12.09 2.31
C GLN A 173 -10.71 12.96 1.52
N GLY A 174 -10.21 14.07 0.97
CA GLY A 174 -11.00 14.92 0.10
C GLY A 174 -11.19 14.32 -1.28
N ASN A 175 -12.25 14.76 -1.96
CA ASN A 175 -12.58 14.37 -3.33
C ASN A 175 -11.41 14.62 -4.30
N ASN A 176 -11.14 13.65 -5.18
CA ASN A 176 -10.14 13.68 -6.24
C ASN A 176 -10.74 13.21 -7.58
N GLU A 177 -11.81 13.83 -8.02
CA GLU A 177 -12.46 13.53 -9.27
C GLU A 177 -11.72 14.16 -10.46
N SER A 178 -11.56 13.41 -11.55
CA SER A 178 -10.87 13.88 -12.76
C SER A 178 -11.80 14.63 -13.70
N GLY A 179 -11.48 15.89 -14.01
CA GLY A 179 -12.24 16.68 -14.97
C GLY A 179 -12.14 16.22 -16.43
N ASN A 180 -11.29 15.25 -16.74
CA ASN A 180 -11.09 14.79 -18.12
C ASN A 180 -12.26 13.97 -18.68
N ASN A 181 -13.16 13.51 -17.82
CA ASN A 181 -14.28 12.62 -18.17
C ASN A 181 -15.60 13.34 -18.39
N GLY A 182 -15.60 14.67 -18.44
CA GLY A 182 -16.82 15.47 -18.66
C GLY A 182 -17.72 15.63 -17.43
N PHE A 183 -17.34 15.06 -16.31
CA PHE A 183 -17.99 15.18 -14.99
C PHE A 183 -17.32 16.24 -14.14
N GLY A 184 -17.85 16.47 -12.97
CA GLY A 184 -17.37 17.47 -12.02
C GLY A 184 -15.84 17.53 -11.92
N GLN A 185 -15.33 18.71 -11.72
CA GLN A 185 -13.89 18.96 -11.56
C GLN A 185 -13.65 19.38 -10.14
N GLU A 186 -13.38 18.42 -9.28
CA GLU A 186 -13.14 18.71 -7.88
C GLU A 186 -11.83 18.10 -7.39
N GLY A 187 -11.26 18.70 -6.37
CA GLY A 187 -10.03 18.21 -5.77
C GLY A 187 -8.82 18.23 -6.70
N SER A 188 -7.85 17.43 -6.38
CA SER A 188 -6.59 17.29 -7.12
C SER A 188 -6.69 16.42 -8.37
N GLY A 189 -7.88 15.89 -8.67
CA GLY A 189 -8.18 15.22 -9.94
C GLY A 189 -8.13 16.16 -11.13
N ASN A 190 -8.49 17.42 -10.95
CA ASN A 190 -8.56 18.41 -12.02
C ASN A 190 -7.19 18.64 -12.69
N GLY A 191 -7.12 18.34 -13.99
CA GLY A 191 -5.93 18.54 -14.81
C GLY A 191 -4.75 17.60 -14.50
N THR A 192 -4.90 16.62 -13.63
CA THR A 192 -3.83 15.66 -13.29
C THR A 192 -3.81 14.42 -14.16
N ASN A 193 -4.78 14.28 -15.07
CA ASN A 193 -4.94 13.11 -15.94
C ASN A 193 -5.05 11.79 -15.15
N ARG A 194 -5.74 11.84 -14.01
CA ARG A 194 -5.98 10.69 -13.12
C ARG A 194 -6.90 9.69 -13.82
N GLY A 195 -6.54 8.42 -13.80
CA GLY A 195 -7.44 7.35 -14.26
C GLY A 195 -8.65 7.20 -13.31
N ILE A 196 -9.78 6.77 -13.85
CA ILE A 196 -11.03 6.60 -13.08
C ILE A 196 -10.85 5.61 -11.92
N ASP A 197 -10.04 4.57 -12.11
CA ASP A 197 -9.67 3.59 -11.09
C ASP A 197 -8.89 4.20 -9.90
N LYS A 198 -8.35 5.41 -10.07
CA LYS A 198 -7.60 6.17 -9.06
C LYS A 198 -8.37 7.39 -8.53
N GLU A 199 -9.60 7.60 -8.99
CA GLU A 199 -10.47 8.64 -8.44
C GLU A 199 -11.04 8.23 -7.09
N ASN A 200 -11.49 9.21 -6.32
CA ASN A 200 -12.27 9.02 -5.08
C ASN A 200 -13.18 10.23 -4.86
N GLY A 201 -14.34 10.00 -4.29
CA GLY A 201 -15.13 11.03 -3.61
C GLY A 201 -14.61 11.26 -2.19
N ASP A 202 -15.34 12.04 -1.41
CA ASP A 202 -15.04 12.29 -0.01
C ASP A 202 -15.09 10.99 0.81
N GLY A 203 -14.17 10.85 1.76
CA GLY A 203 -14.12 9.66 2.58
C GLY A 203 -13.60 9.91 3.98
N PHE A 204 -13.90 8.99 4.88
CA PHE A 204 -13.35 8.97 6.24
C PHE A 204 -12.84 7.57 6.59
N GLY A 205 -11.90 7.54 7.53
CA GLY A 205 -11.34 6.29 8.02
C GLY A 205 -10.84 6.42 9.45
N LEU A 206 -10.66 5.29 10.07
CA LEU A 206 -10.08 5.18 11.41
C LEU A 206 -9.22 3.93 11.51
N SER A 207 -8.18 4.00 12.34
CA SER A 207 -7.42 2.84 12.78
C SER A 207 -7.22 2.87 14.29
N THR A 208 -7.01 1.70 14.88
CA THR A 208 -6.64 1.56 16.27
C THR A 208 -5.74 0.35 16.46
N SER A 209 -4.79 0.46 17.39
CA SER A 209 -3.96 -0.67 17.81
C SER A 209 -3.74 -0.66 19.31
N TYR A 210 -3.49 -1.84 19.86
CA TYR A 210 -3.07 -1.99 21.24
C TYR A 210 -1.81 -2.85 21.31
N ASP A 211 -0.74 -2.27 21.84
CA ASP A 211 0.56 -2.91 21.99
C ASP A 211 0.77 -3.37 23.43
N PHE A 212 0.87 -4.68 23.64
CA PHE A 212 1.15 -5.27 24.94
C PHE A 212 2.66 -5.30 25.23
N ASP A 213 3.05 -5.17 26.49
CA ASP A 213 4.46 -5.11 26.92
C ASP A 213 5.30 -6.36 26.52
N PHE A 214 4.66 -7.50 26.28
CA PHE A 214 5.32 -8.76 25.92
C PHE A 214 5.51 -8.99 24.42
N GLY A 215 5.25 -7.98 23.60
CA GLY A 215 5.47 -8.01 22.15
C GLY A 215 4.26 -8.40 21.29
N LEU A 216 3.09 -8.64 21.89
CA LEU A 216 1.84 -8.83 21.15
C LEU A 216 1.23 -7.48 20.79
N SER A 217 0.71 -7.35 19.57
CA SER A 217 -0.11 -6.20 19.15
C SER A 217 -1.41 -6.69 18.50
N LEU A 218 -2.49 -5.98 18.75
CA LEU A 218 -3.78 -6.15 18.08
C LEU A 218 -4.09 -4.88 17.31
N GLY A 219 -4.60 -4.98 16.08
CA GLY A 219 -4.93 -3.83 15.25
C GLY A 219 -6.22 -4.01 14.50
N ALA A 220 -6.90 -2.90 14.23
CA ALA A 220 -8.07 -2.84 13.39
C ALA A 220 -8.14 -1.49 12.68
N ALA A 221 -8.67 -1.49 11.45
CA ALA A 221 -8.94 -0.26 10.72
C ALA A 221 -10.21 -0.40 9.86
N TYR A 222 -10.81 0.75 9.55
CA TYR A 222 -11.98 0.87 8.70
C TYR A 222 -11.89 2.15 7.87
N SER A 223 -12.34 2.10 6.62
CA SER A 223 -12.55 3.27 5.79
C SER A 223 -13.82 3.14 4.95
N SER A 224 -14.42 4.28 4.65
CA SER A 224 -15.57 4.41 3.77
C SER A 224 -15.43 5.71 2.98
N SER A 225 -15.59 5.63 1.67
CA SER A 225 -15.48 6.77 0.75
C SER A 225 -16.57 6.70 -0.31
N ASP A 226 -17.06 7.84 -0.73
CA ASP A 226 -17.93 7.92 -1.88
C ASP A 226 -17.14 7.58 -3.16
N ARG A 227 -17.78 6.93 -4.10
CA ARG A 227 -17.27 6.74 -5.47
C ARG A 227 -17.73 7.88 -6.34
N THR A 228 -16.88 8.28 -7.30
CA THR A 228 -17.25 9.35 -8.23
C THR A 228 -18.34 8.91 -9.20
N ASP A 229 -19.05 9.87 -9.81
CA ASP A 229 -20.07 9.59 -10.83
C ASP A 229 -19.50 8.79 -12.00
N ALA A 230 -18.24 9.05 -12.37
CA ALA A 230 -17.53 8.28 -13.39
C ALA A 230 -17.35 6.81 -13.00
N GLN A 231 -16.98 6.54 -11.74
CA GLN A 231 -16.79 5.17 -11.23
C GLN A 231 -18.10 4.39 -11.10
N VAL A 232 -19.23 5.03 -10.82
CA VAL A 232 -20.55 4.36 -10.73
C VAL A 232 -21.31 4.35 -12.06
N GLY A 233 -20.76 4.97 -13.11
CA GLY A 233 -21.38 4.98 -14.44
C GLY A 233 -22.62 5.87 -14.58
N ASN A 234 -22.84 6.81 -13.67
CA ASN A 234 -24.03 7.67 -13.65
C ASN A 234 -23.96 8.85 -14.62
N GLY A 235 -22.91 9.01 -15.38
CA GLY A 235 -22.62 10.28 -16.02
C GLY A 235 -22.61 10.30 -17.54
N TYR A 236 -22.78 9.20 -18.25
CA TYR A 236 -22.92 9.23 -19.70
C TYR A 236 -24.37 8.97 -20.11
N GLY A 237 -25.02 10.00 -20.70
CA GLY A 237 -26.38 9.93 -21.18
C GLY A 237 -26.61 9.00 -22.39
N ASP A 238 -25.61 8.25 -22.81
CA ASP A 238 -25.65 7.29 -23.92
C ASP A 238 -25.51 5.82 -23.48
N GLY A 239 -25.54 5.55 -22.17
CA GLY A 239 -25.54 4.17 -21.62
C GLY A 239 -24.19 3.45 -21.68
N HIS A 240 -23.11 4.14 -22.01
CA HIS A 240 -21.78 3.59 -21.94
C HIS A 240 -21.23 3.68 -20.51
N ARG A 241 -21.13 2.56 -19.82
CA ARG A 241 -20.23 2.43 -18.66
C ARG A 241 -18.80 2.54 -19.19
N TYR A 242 -18.00 3.40 -18.62
CA TYR A 242 -16.62 3.61 -19.05
C TYR A 242 -15.74 2.37 -18.79
N TYR A 243 -16.09 1.57 -17.81
CA TYR A 243 -15.58 0.23 -17.57
C TYR A 243 -16.66 -0.77 -17.97
N GLY A 244 -16.25 -1.87 -18.56
CA GLY A 244 -17.16 -2.90 -19.07
C GLY A 244 -18.07 -3.47 -17.98
N ASN A 245 -18.86 -4.47 -18.32
CA ASN A 245 -19.83 -5.12 -17.43
C ASN A 245 -19.22 -5.79 -16.18
N ASN A 246 -17.91 -5.61 -15.95
CA ASN A 246 -17.11 -6.27 -14.91
C ASN A 246 -16.90 -5.41 -13.66
N ASP A 247 -17.39 -4.17 -13.63
CA ASP A 247 -17.14 -3.27 -12.52
C ASP A 247 -18.21 -3.34 -11.44
N ALA A 248 -17.74 -3.18 -10.21
CA ALA A 248 -18.60 -3.00 -9.06
C ALA A 248 -19.59 -1.84 -9.27
N GLY A 249 -20.87 -2.07 -8.96
CA GLY A 249 -21.94 -1.09 -9.15
C GLY A 249 -22.28 -0.25 -7.90
N GLY A 250 -21.58 -0.43 -6.78
CA GLY A 250 -21.89 0.26 -5.53
C GLY A 250 -21.44 1.73 -5.54
N GLU A 251 -22.20 2.61 -4.88
CA GLU A 251 -21.89 4.05 -4.77
C GLU A 251 -20.81 4.35 -3.72
N THR A 252 -20.55 3.40 -2.82
CA THR A 252 -19.60 3.54 -1.71
C THR A 252 -18.50 2.48 -1.81
N ALA A 253 -17.26 2.91 -1.61
CA ALA A 253 -16.09 2.07 -1.46
C ALA A 253 -15.75 1.90 0.02
N GLU A 254 -15.68 0.66 0.50
CA GLU A 254 -15.45 0.36 1.91
C GLU A 254 -14.31 -0.66 2.09
N ALA A 255 -13.52 -0.47 3.13
CA ALA A 255 -12.52 -1.45 3.56
C ALA A 255 -12.49 -1.57 5.09
N TRP A 256 -12.26 -2.79 5.58
CA TRP A 256 -11.92 -3.01 6.97
C TRP A 256 -10.85 -4.10 7.08
N THR A 257 -10.04 -4.00 8.11
CA THR A 257 -8.95 -4.94 8.38
C THR A 257 -8.79 -5.17 9.86
N VAL A 258 -8.35 -6.36 10.23
CA VAL A 258 -7.92 -6.72 11.58
C VAL A 258 -6.61 -7.50 11.48
N GLY A 259 -5.74 -7.30 12.46
CA GLY A 259 -4.45 -7.98 12.50
C GLY A 259 -4.03 -8.32 13.92
N VAL A 260 -3.21 -9.37 14.02
CA VAL A 260 -2.48 -9.76 15.22
C VAL A 260 -1.01 -9.90 14.86
N LYS A 261 -0.14 -9.26 15.65
CA LYS A 261 1.31 -9.26 15.46
C LYS A 261 2.02 -9.65 16.75
N TYR A 262 3.05 -10.47 16.64
CA TYR A 262 3.99 -10.74 17.71
C TYR A 262 5.39 -10.37 17.25
N ASP A 263 6.04 -9.46 17.97
CA ASP A 263 7.39 -8.97 17.68
C ASP A 263 8.21 -8.91 18.96
N ALA A 264 8.86 -10.01 19.28
CA ALA A 264 9.76 -10.13 20.42
C ALA A 264 10.73 -11.32 20.26
N TYR A 265 11.87 -11.28 20.97
CA TYR A 265 12.86 -12.35 21.00
C TYR A 265 13.38 -12.74 19.61
N ASN A 266 13.57 -11.75 18.73
CA ASN A 266 13.99 -11.96 17.33
C ASN A 266 12.98 -12.72 16.45
N VAL A 267 11.78 -13.00 16.96
CA VAL A 267 10.67 -13.63 16.25
C VAL A 267 9.67 -12.57 15.84
N TYR A 268 9.29 -12.56 14.57
CA TYR A 268 8.22 -11.73 14.04
C TYR A 268 7.16 -12.63 13.41
N LEU A 269 5.95 -12.58 13.94
CA LEU A 269 4.80 -13.33 13.44
C LEU A 269 3.62 -12.38 13.28
N VAL A 270 2.92 -12.48 12.17
CA VAL A 270 1.73 -11.67 11.93
C VAL A 270 0.70 -12.44 11.15
N ALA A 271 -0.57 -12.21 11.45
CA ALA A 271 -1.70 -12.64 10.64
C ALA A 271 -2.67 -11.46 10.50
N MET A 272 -3.19 -11.27 9.30
CA MET A 272 -4.13 -10.21 8.96
C MET A 272 -5.28 -10.79 8.12
N TYR A 273 -6.49 -10.26 8.35
CA TYR A 273 -7.65 -10.47 7.49
C TYR A 273 -8.32 -9.14 7.16
N SER A 274 -8.71 -8.97 5.91
CA SER A 274 -9.45 -7.78 5.47
C SER A 274 -10.54 -8.11 4.45
N GLU A 275 -11.51 -7.20 4.33
CA GLU A 275 -12.45 -7.16 3.22
C GLU A 275 -12.45 -5.77 2.60
N THR A 276 -12.52 -5.73 1.27
CA THR A 276 -12.79 -4.50 0.52
C THR A 276 -14.08 -4.63 -0.28
N ARG A 277 -14.74 -3.51 -0.55
CA ARG A 277 -15.93 -3.43 -1.39
C ARG A 277 -15.80 -2.29 -2.38
N ASN A 278 -16.10 -2.56 -3.65
CA ASN A 278 -16.19 -1.60 -4.73
C ASN A 278 -14.92 -0.75 -4.96
N MET A 279 -13.72 -1.28 -4.64
CA MET A 279 -12.49 -0.50 -4.74
C MET A 279 -11.27 -1.26 -5.27
N THR A 280 -11.18 -2.56 -5.11
CA THR A 280 -10.01 -3.33 -5.52
C THR A 280 -10.05 -3.61 -7.00
N SER A 281 -9.14 -2.99 -7.76
CA SER A 281 -8.97 -3.29 -9.18
C SER A 281 -8.23 -4.63 -9.37
N TYR A 282 -8.60 -5.36 -10.41
CA TYR A 282 -7.95 -6.60 -10.82
C TYR A 282 -7.77 -6.65 -12.32
N GLY A 283 -6.75 -7.40 -12.76
CA GLY A 283 -6.42 -7.56 -14.17
C GLY A 283 -5.82 -6.29 -14.78
N ASP A 284 -5.64 -6.32 -16.09
CA ASP A 284 -5.10 -5.23 -16.89
C ASP A 284 -6.14 -4.80 -17.93
N SER A 285 -6.72 -3.61 -17.76
CA SER A 285 -7.70 -3.05 -18.69
C SER A 285 -7.13 -2.75 -20.09
N ASP A 286 -5.81 -2.60 -20.20
CA ASP A 286 -5.11 -2.34 -21.46
C ASP A 286 -4.62 -3.63 -22.14
N TYR A 287 -4.80 -4.80 -21.49
CA TYR A 287 -4.39 -6.07 -22.03
C TYR A 287 -5.26 -6.46 -23.24
N HIS A 288 -4.62 -6.71 -24.37
CA HIS A 288 -5.25 -7.27 -25.56
C HIS A 288 -4.88 -8.75 -25.65
N SER A 289 -5.84 -9.65 -25.44
CA SER A 289 -5.64 -11.06 -25.69
C SER A 289 -5.28 -11.33 -27.17
N ALA A 290 -4.61 -12.45 -27.44
CA ALA A 290 -4.16 -12.81 -28.79
C ALA A 290 -5.30 -12.89 -29.85
N ASP A 291 -6.56 -12.99 -29.41
CA ASP A 291 -7.78 -12.97 -30.26
C ASP A 291 -8.34 -11.57 -30.48
N GLY A 292 -7.65 -10.51 -29.98
CA GLY A 292 -8.03 -9.11 -30.20
C GLY A 292 -9.16 -8.61 -29.30
N LYS A 293 -9.58 -9.38 -28.29
CA LYS A 293 -10.52 -8.91 -27.28
C LYS A 293 -9.79 -8.00 -26.29
N LEU A 294 -10.45 -6.92 -25.92
CA LEU A 294 -9.97 -6.06 -24.82
C LEU A 294 -9.88 -6.88 -23.53
N GLY A 295 -8.80 -6.75 -22.81
CA GLY A 295 -8.60 -7.37 -21.52
C GLY A 295 -9.74 -7.06 -20.55
N GLY A 296 -10.08 -8.02 -19.75
CA GLY A 296 -11.26 -8.01 -18.93
C GLY A 296 -11.04 -7.57 -17.50
N GLY A 297 -10.05 -6.75 -17.18
CA GLY A 297 -9.87 -6.18 -15.84
C GLY A 297 -11.10 -5.39 -15.38
N GLY A 298 -11.24 -5.16 -14.08
CA GLY A 298 -12.35 -4.40 -13.50
C GLY A 298 -12.16 -4.08 -12.03
N ILE A 299 -13.20 -3.55 -11.40
CA ILE A 299 -13.27 -3.31 -9.96
C ILE A 299 -14.10 -4.42 -9.31
N ALA A 300 -13.51 -5.17 -8.38
CA ALA A 300 -14.20 -6.23 -7.67
C ALA A 300 -15.32 -5.67 -6.77
N ASN A 301 -16.49 -6.32 -6.79
CA ASN A 301 -17.59 -6.01 -5.87
C ASN A 301 -17.17 -6.18 -4.42
N LYS A 302 -16.38 -7.21 -4.16
CA LYS A 302 -15.83 -7.52 -2.84
C LYS A 302 -14.55 -8.31 -2.99
N THR A 303 -13.57 -8.06 -2.11
CA THR A 303 -12.46 -8.99 -1.89
C THR A 303 -12.40 -9.47 -0.45
N GLN A 304 -11.88 -10.67 -0.27
CA GLN A 304 -11.53 -11.24 1.03
C GLN A 304 -10.03 -11.54 1.00
N ASN A 305 -9.28 -10.92 1.91
CA ASN A 305 -7.83 -10.93 1.88
C ASN A 305 -7.30 -11.54 3.18
N PHE A 306 -6.31 -12.38 3.04
CA PHE A 306 -5.68 -13.05 4.17
C PHE A 306 -4.18 -13.08 3.96
N GLU A 307 -3.43 -12.64 4.97
CA GLU A 307 -1.98 -12.63 4.96
C GLU A 307 -1.41 -13.15 6.27
N VAL A 308 -0.37 -13.96 6.16
CA VAL A 308 0.40 -14.47 7.29
C VAL A 308 1.88 -14.36 6.95
N VAL A 309 2.66 -13.82 7.87
CA VAL A 309 4.12 -13.70 7.73
C VAL A 309 4.81 -14.22 8.98
N ALA A 310 5.91 -14.94 8.80
CA ALA A 310 6.81 -15.34 9.85
C ALA A 310 8.25 -15.03 9.47
N GLN A 311 8.99 -14.37 10.38
CA GLN A 311 10.41 -14.07 10.23
C GLN A 311 11.17 -14.36 11.52
N TYR A 312 12.47 -14.64 11.39
CA TYR A 312 13.39 -14.75 12.50
C TYR A 312 14.69 -14.01 12.22
N GLN A 313 15.12 -13.13 13.13
CA GLN A 313 16.38 -12.39 13.02
C GLN A 313 17.50 -13.12 13.77
N PHE A 314 18.46 -13.67 13.03
CA PHE A 314 19.67 -14.21 13.64
C PHE A 314 20.66 -13.11 14.02
N ASP A 315 21.41 -13.30 15.10
CA ASP A 315 22.41 -12.33 15.60
C ASP A 315 23.54 -12.05 14.59
N PHE A 316 23.82 -13.01 13.71
CA PHE A 316 24.83 -12.84 12.65
C PHE A 316 24.33 -12.11 11.40
N GLY A 317 23.12 -11.56 11.44
CA GLY A 317 22.59 -10.67 10.39
C GLY A 317 21.67 -11.35 9.37
N LEU A 318 21.39 -12.65 9.43
CA LEU A 318 20.45 -13.32 8.54
C LEU A 318 19.01 -13.20 9.07
N ARG A 319 18.05 -12.88 8.18
CA ARG A 319 16.61 -12.87 8.44
C ARG A 319 15.87 -13.68 7.38
N PRO A 320 15.62 -14.97 7.57
CA PRO A 320 14.68 -15.71 6.75
C PRO A 320 13.23 -15.27 7.00
N SER A 321 12.43 -15.38 5.96
CA SER A 321 10.99 -15.09 5.95
C SER A 321 10.22 -16.17 5.22
N ILE A 322 8.99 -16.39 5.64
CA ILE A 322 7.98 -17.16 4.92
C ILE A 322 6.64 -16.47 5.08
N ALA A 323 5.87 -16.41 4.01
CA ALA A 323 4.54 -15.82 4.02
C ALA A 323 3.56 -16.58 3.13
N TYR A 324 2.27 -16.37 3.41
CA TYR A 324 1.17 -16.75 2.53
C TYR A 324 0.26 -15.54 2.38
N LEU A 325 -0.04 -15.18 1.13
CA LEU A 325 -0.93 -14.08 0.78
C LEU A 325 -2.01 -14.58 -0.17
N GLN A 326 -3.26 -14.14 0.10
CA GLN A 326 -4.41 -14.44 -0.74
C GLN A 326 -5.36 -13.25 -0.78
N SER A 327 -5.78 -12.87 -1.98
CA SER A 327 -6.93 -12.00 -2.24
C SER A 327 -7.94 -12.75 -3.08
N LYS A 328 -9.13 -12.97 -2.55
CA LYS A 328 -10.23 -13.63 -3.26
C LYS A 328 -11.29 -12.61 -3.66
N GLY A 329 -11.40 -12.36 -4.95
CA GLY A 329 -12.51 -11.60 -5.51
C GLY A 329 -13.80 -12.40 -5.48
N LYS A 330 -14.87 -11.73 -5.08
CA LYS A 330 -16.23 -12.29 -4.96
C LYS A 330 -17.17 -11.57 -5.91
N ASP A 331 -18.05 -12.32 -6.54
CA ASP A 331 -19.07 -11.80 -7.44
C ASP A 331 -18.46 -10.92 -8.56
N LEU A 332 -17.30 -11.36 -9.09
CA LEU A 332 -16.63 -10.66 -10.17
C LEU A 332 -17.51 -10.69 -11.41
N GLY A 333 -17.63 -9.56 -12.10
CA GLY A 333 -18.39 -9.41 -13.33
C GLY A 333 -17.90 -10.44 -14.36
N GLY A 334 -18.84 -11.27 -14.85
CA GLY A 334 -18.50 -12.38 -15.71
C GLY A 334 -18.39 -11.97 -17.17
N GLN A 335 -17.32 -12.40 -17.83
CA GLN A 335 -17.24 -12.41 -19.28
C GLN A 335 -18.08 -13.54 -19.88
N ASP A 336 -18.45 -14.54 -19.06
CA ASP A 336 -19.25 -15.68 -19.46
C ASP A 336 -20.74 -15.35 -19.44
N MET A 337 -21.37 -15.39 -20.61
CA MET A 337 -22.82 -15.43 -20.70
C MET A 337 -23.30 -16.89 -20.62
N ASP A 338 -24.32 -17.14 -19.83
CA ASP A 338 -25.03 -18.42 -19.91
C ASP A 338 -25.75 -18.55 -21.26
N SER A 339 -26.25 -19.74 -21.59
CA SER A 339 -26.97 -20.00 -22.84
C SER A 339 -28.26 -19.17 -23.03
N ARG A 340 -28.61 -18.33 -22.03
CA ARG A 340 -29.76 -17.42 -22.04
C ARG A 340 -29.34 -15.95 -22.14
N GLY A 341 -28.01 -15.66 -22.25
CA GLY A 341 -27.48 -14.31 -22.33
C GLY A 341 -27.37 -13.57 -20.99
N ASN A 342 -27.44 -14.29 -19.87
CA ASN A 342 -27.21 -13.69 -18.56
C ASN A 342 -25.72 -13.80 -18.19
N TYR A 343 -25.14 -12.72 -17.65
CA TYR A 343 -23.77 -12.73 -17.12
C TYR A 343 -23.68 -13.67 -15.92
N ARG A 344 -22.62 -14.46 -15.89
CA ARG A 344 -22.27 -15.27 -14.73
C ARG A 344 -21.26 -14.52 -13.89
N TYR A 345 -21.59 -14.29 -12.64
CA TYR A 345 -20.64 -13.84 -11.64
C TYR A 345 -19.80 -15.00 -11.16
N THR A 346 -18.51 -14.75 -10.89
CA THR A 346 -17.58 -15.78 -10.44
C THR A 346 -16.78 -15.31 -9.24
N ASP A 347 -16.33 -16.28 -8.45
CA ASP A 347 -15.35 -16.06 -7.39
C ASP A 347 -14.00 -16.58 -7.88
N LYS A 348 -12.97 -15.74 -7.84
CA LYS A 348 -11.60 -16.11 -8.23
C LYS A 348 -10.59 -15.58 -7.23
N ASP A 349 -9.51 -16.33 -7.03
CA ASP A 349 -8.34 -15.78 -6.36
C ASP A 349 -7.68 -14.76 -7.30
N LEU A 350 -7.54 -13.50 -6.87
CA LEU A 350 -6.91 -12.42 -7.65
C LEU A 350 -5.42 -12.35 -7.38
N VAL A 351 -5.03 -12.68 -6.16
CA VAL A 351 -3.65 -12.87 -5.69
C VAL A 351 -3.63 -14.13 -4.84
N LYS A 352 -2.65 -14.99 -5.03
CA LYS A 352 -2.46 -16.16 -4.18
C LYS A 352 -1.06 -16.72 -4.37
N TYR A 353 -0.25 -16.62 -3.33
CA TYR A 353 1.11 -17.15 -3.38
C TYR A 353 1.66 -17.50 -2.00
N VAL A 354 2.70 -18.33 -2.01
CA VAL A 354 3.64 -18.50 -0.90
C VAL A 354 4.90 -17.73 -1.24
N ASP A 355 5.40 -17.00 -0.26
CA ASP A 355 6.67 -16.31 -0.37
C ASP A 355 7.71 -16.96 0.56
N VAL A 356 8.91 -17.16 0.05
CA VAL A 356 10.05 -17.69 0.80
C VAL A 356 11.28 -16.86 0.51
N GLY A 357 11.68 -16.07 1.47
CA GLY A 357 12.78 -15.15 1.31
C GLY A 357 13.81 -15.16 2.44
N MET A 358 14.89 -14.44 2.20
CA MET A 358 15.85 -14.13 3.23
C MET A 358 16.57 -12.82 2.92
N THR A 359 16.84 -12.05 3.97
CA THR A 359 17.71 -10.87 3.91
C THR A 359 18.95 -11.12 4.75
N TYR A 360 20.12 -10.76 4.23
CA TYR A 360 21.37 -10.73 4.99
C TYR A 360 21.85 -9.29 5.16
N TYR A 361 21.94 -8.83 6.40
CA TYR A 361 22.43 -7.51 6.77
C TYR A 361 23.93 -7.58 7.03
N PHE A 362 24.75 -7.02 6.12
CA PHE A 362 26.20 -6.84 6.36
C PHE A 362 26.46 -5.84 7.49
N ASN A 363 25.65 -4.80 7.54
CA ASN A 363 25.57 -3.78 8.58
C ASN A 363 24.25 -3.00 8.42
N LYS A 364 24.06 -1.93 9.21
CA LYS A 364 22.83 -1.10 9.18
C LYS A 364 22.58 -0.41 7.83
N ASN A 365 23.60 -0.24 6.99
CA ASN A 365 23.50 0.51 5.71
C ASN A 365 23.53 -0.40 4.49
N MET A 366 23.97 -1.66 4.63
CA MET A 366 24.16 -2.56 3.48
C MET A 366 23.53 -3.91 3.74
N SER A 367 22.70 -4.36 2.81
CA SER A 367 22.06 -5.68 2.84
C SER A 367 21.94 -6.29 1.45
N THR A 368 21.70 -7.57 1.42
CA THR A 368 21.32 -8.29 0.20
C THR A 368 20.16 -9.23 0.52
N TYR A 369 19.35 -9.53 -0.47
CA TYR A 369 18.22 -10.45 -0.28
C TYR A 369 18.00 -11.33 -1.51
N VAL A 370 17.33 -12.44 -1.26
CA VAL A 370 16.66 -13.25 -2.26
C VAL A 370 15.25 -13.50 -1.76
N ASP A 371 14.29 -13.38 -2.66
CA ASP A 371 12.87 -13.54 -2.38
C ASP A 371 12.20 -14.34 -3.48
N TYR A 372 11.44 -15.38 -3.15
CA TYR A 372 10.81 -16.26 -4.11
C TYR A 372 9.29 -16.27 -3.89
N LYS A 373 8.60 -15.62 -4.80
CA LYS A 373 7.13 -15.62 -4.92
C LYS A 373 6.71 -16.85 -5.72
N ILE A 374 6.20 -17.86 -5.02
CA ILE A 374 5.64 -19.09 -5.60
C ILE A 374 4.18 -18.83 -5.89
N ASN A 375 3.82 -18.61 -7.14
CA ASN A 375 2.45 -18.31 -7.54
C ASN A 375 1.58 -19.58 -7.43
N LEU A 376 0.39 -19.45 -6.89
CA LEU A 376 -0.56 -20.54 -6.68
C LEU A 376 -1.87 -20.35 -7.49
N LEU A 377 -1.87 -19.39 -8.41
CA LEU A 377 -2.96 -19.24 -9.39
C LEU A 377 -2.81 -20.31 -10.46
N ASP A 378 -3.93 -20.81 -10.98
CA ASP A 378 -3.97 -21.90 -11.97
C ASP A 378 -3.72 -21.34 -13.37
N GLU A 379 -2.55 -21.66 -13.96
CA GLU A 379 -2.15 -21.21 -15.29
C GLU A 379 -3.08 -21.68 -16.42
N ASP A 380 -3.76 -22.80 -16.23
CA ASP A 380 -4.71 -23.36 -17.18
C ASP A 380 -6.11 -22.73 -17.10
N ASP A 381 -6.36 -21.82 -16.14
CA ASP A 381 -7.63 -21.14 -16.02
C ASP A 381 -7.70 -19.89 -16.91
N ASP A 382 -8.52 -19.96 -17.95
CA ASP A 382 -8.76 -18.87 -18.92
C ASP A 382 -9.09 -17.51 -18.27
N PHE A 383 -9.58 -17.51 -17.03
CA PHE A 383 -9.86 -16.27 -16.30
C PHE A 383 -8.61 -15.40 -16.17
N TYR A 384 -7.47 -15.98 -15.80
CA TYR A 384 -6.22 -15.23 -15.58
C TYR A 384 -5.67 -14.70 -16.90
N ALA A 385 -5.60 -15.55 -17.93
CA ALA A 385 -5.15 -15.14 -19.25
C ALA A 385 -6.05 -14.04 -19.85
N ASN A 386 -7.37 -14.17 -19.71
CA ASN A 386 -8.34 -13.20 -20.24
C ASN A 386 -8.31 -11.85 -19.51
N ASN A 387 -7.83 -11.79 -18.26
CA ASN A 387 -7.74 -10.59 -17.49
C ASN A 387 -6.30 -10.04 -17.37
N GLY A 388 -5.31 -10.64 -18.05
CA GLY A 388 -3.92 -10.20 -17.96
C GLY A 388 -3.29 -10.37 -16.57
N ILE A 389 -3.75 -11.36 -15.80
CA ILE A 389 -3.21 -11.67 -14.46
C ILE A 389 -2.10 -12.70 -14.63
N ALA A 390 -0.89 -12.37 -14.19
CA ALA A 390 0.26 -13.26 -14.25
C ALA A 390 0.12 -14.43 -13.26
N THR A 391 0.48 -15.64 -13.72
CA THR A 391 0.44 -16.86 -12.94
C THR A 391 1.82 -17.48 -12.71
N ASP A 392 2.87 -16.86 -13.29
CA ASP A 392 4.25 -17.33 -13.19
C ASP A 392 4.86 -17.00 -11.82
N ASP A 393 5.83 -17.81 -11.44
CA ASP A 393 6.69 -17.57 -10.28
C ASP A 393 7.66 -16.41 -10.54
N ILE A 394 8.11 -15.75 -9.46
CA ILE A 394 9.11 -14.68 -9.54
C ILE A 394 10.19 -14.90 -8.48
N VAL A 395 11.45 -14.83 -8.88
CA VAL A 395 12.58 -14.73 -7.95
C VAL A 395 13.17 -13.34 -8.03
N GLY A 396 13.13 -12.60 -6.91
CA GLY A 396 13.78 -11.30 -6.74
C GLY A 396 15.15 -11.46 -6.07
N VAL A 397 16.18 -10.82 -6.61
CA VAL A 397 17.51 -10.75 -5.99
C VAL A 397 17.95 -9.30 -5.93
N GLY A 398 18.25 -8.81 -4.74
CA GLY A 398 18.59 -7.42 -4.52
C GLY A 398 19.84 -7.18 -3.67
N LEU A 399 20.51 -6.06 -3.96
CA LEU A 399 21.61 -5.51 -3.19
C LEU A 399 21.29 -4.06 -2.84
N VAL A 400 21.13 -3.81 -1.54
CA VAL A 400 20.62 -2.54 -1.02
C VAL A 400 21.71 -1.78 -0.29
N TYR A 401 21.90 -0.53 -0.66
CA TYR A 401 22.57 0.48 0.16
C TYR A 401 21.56 1.49 0.66
N GLN A 402 21.50 1.72 1.97
CA GLN A 402 20.57 2.67 2.61
C GLN A 402 21.31 3.60 3.59
N PHE A 403 20.83 4.83 3.74
CA PHE A 403 21.44 5.87 4.58
C PHE A 403 20.38 6.73 5.27
#